data_b860efc1846ff9926fbcab519be92dd8
#
_entry.id   b860efc1846ff9926fbcab519be92dd8
#
_cell.length_a   1.000
_cell.length_b   1.000
_cell.length_c   1.000
_cell.angle_alpha   90.00
_cell.angle_beta   90.00
_cell.angle_gamma   90.00
#
_symmetry.space_group_name_H-M   'P 1'
#
loop_
_entity.id
_entity.type
_entity.pdbx_description
1 polymer ?
#
loop_
_entity_poly.entity_id
_entity_poly.type
_entity_poly.pdbx_seq_one_letter_code
_entity_poly.pdbx_strand_id
1 'polypeptide(L)'
;TFGRISGDNFALLRCYRDIDDLVARFLRCSDLLTRFEGLANRRFRVEMIAGIYLVERPEDILSIDDMLDRANLAQKSVKHLSGSKYALYSEEMRKRVLYEKNIESCMEEALRNREFCLHLQPQVDIQHGDALFGAEVLVRWERPGYGMVSPGDFIPLFERNGFIVDLDAFVFEEACAYLASRGSRGLPPLRLSVNVSRLSIAQGDFLDRYSAIRDKYGIDSGMLELECTETMVIRNFALFRELMAALPSRGFRSAMDDFGTGYSSLNMLKEIALDVLKLDIAFFRDTEGTPRERAVVESIVQMARALGMSTVAEGVEKQEQVEFLRSIGCSAIQGFIFSRPVPLALFESVEASFPLYVEG
;
A
#
# COMPACT_ATOMS: atom_id res chain seq x y z
N THR A 1 -31.44 29.88 1.25
CA THR A 1 -30.59 30.69 0.34
C THR A 1 -29.63 29.79 -0.39
N PHE A 2 -29.39 30.05 -1.67
CA PHE A 2 -28.39 29.33 -2.46
C PHE A 2 -27.66 30.31 -3.38
N GLY A 3 -26.45 29.94 -3.77
CA GLY A 3 -25.65 30.71 -4.71
C GLY A 3 -24.66 29.83 -5.44
N ARG A 4 -24.27 30.25 -6.63
CA ARG A 4 -23.15 29.66 -7.37
C ARG A 4 -21.87 30.34 -6.94
N ILE A 5 -20.86 29.54 -6.50
CA ILE A 5 -19.57 30.05 -6.06
C ILE A 5 -18.64 30.18 -7.29
N SER A 6 -18.45 29.06 -8.01
CA SER A 6 -17.63 29.04 -9.22
C SER A 6 -17.90 27.73 -10.01
N GLY A 7 -17.78 27.79 -11.32
CA GLY A 7 -17.87 26.58 -12.16
C GLY A 7 -19.13 25.75 -11.87
N ASP A 8 -18.93 24.55 -11.39
CA ASP A 8 -19.95 23.56 -10.97
C ASP A 8 -20.17 23.53 -9.44
N ASN A 9 -19.57 24.47 -8.70
CA ASN A 9 -19.70 24.58 -7.26
C ASN A 9 -20.82 25.54 -6.85
N PHE A 10 -21.71 25.05 -6.01
CA PHE A 10 -22.84 25.79 -5.44
C PHE A 10 -22.81 25.71 -3.92
N ALA A 11 -23.22 26.78 -3.24
CA ALA A 11 -23.46 26.79 -1.82
C ALA A 11 -24.95 26.88 -1.53
N LEU A 12 -25.38 26.18 -0.50
CA LEU A 12 -26.77 26.17 0.00
C LEU A 12 -26.77 26.37 1.49
N LEU A 13 -27.40 27.44 1.97
CA LEU A 13 -27.71 27.64 3.39
C LEU A 13 -29.17 27.30 3.65
N ARG A 14 -29.40 26.36 4.58
CA ARG A 14 -30.72 25.81 4.86
C ARG A 14 -30.93 25.50 6.32
N CYS A 15 -32.13 25.78 6.84
CA CYS A 15 -32.58 25.23 8.10
C CYS A 15 -32.94 23.77 7.95
N TYR A 16 -32.61 22.96 8.95
CA TYR A 16 -32.94 21.54 9.04
C TYR A 16 -33.54 21.21 10.41
N ARG A 17 -34.29 20.12 10.50
CA ARG A 17 -34.85 19.62 11.75
C ARG A 17 -33.96 18.56 12.36
N ASP A 18 -33.50 17.65 11.55
CA ASP A 18 -32.56 16.58 11.87
C ASP A 18 -31.67 16.29 10.68
N ILE A 19 -30.56 15.61 10.94
CA ILE A 19 -29.53 15.31 9.94
C ILE A 19 -30.07 14.31 8.90
N ASP A 20 -30.86 13.34 9.33
CA ASP A 20 -31.39 12.28 8.47
C ASP A 20 -32.34 12.86 7.42
N ASP A 21 -33.23 13.80 7.81
CA ASP A 21 -34.10 14.51 6.85
C ASP A 21 -33.28 15.34 5.85
N LEU A 22 -32.23 16.03 6.34
CA LEU A 22 -31.33 16.82 5.47
C LEU A 22 -30.66 15.93 4.42
N VAL A 23 -30.08 14.81 4.84
CA VAL A 23 -29.41 13.84 3.97
C VAL A 23 -30.39 13.18 3.01
N ALA A 24 -31.54 12.73 3.48
CA ALA A 24 -32.56 12.12 2.65
C ALA A 24 -33.06 13.06 1.54
N ARG A 25 -33.19 14.36 1.84
CA ARG A 25 -33.53 15.38 0.81
C ARG A 25 -32.42 15.57 -0.19
N PHE A 26 -31.17 15.63 0.25
CA PHE A 26 -30.02 15.73 -0.64
C PHE A 26 -29.96 14.52 -1.60
N LEU A 27 -30.08 13.30 -1.07
CA LEU A 27 -30.07 12.07 -1.88
C LEU A 27 -31.23 12.04 -2.90
N ARG A 28 -32.43 12.45 -2.49
CA ARG A 28 -33.57 12.58 -3.44
C ARG A 28 -33.27 13.58 -4.56
N CYS A 29 -32.70 14.75 -4.24
CA CYS A 29 -32.31 15.73 -5.26
C CYS A 29 -31.23 15.18 -6.19
N SER A 30 -30.23 14.46 -5.67
CA SER A 30 -29.21 13.81 -6.46
C SER A 30 -29.79 12.77 -7.42
N ASP A 31 -30.75 11.96 -6.97
CA ASP A 31 -31.42 10.94 -7.81
C ASP A 31 -32.35 11.57 -8.87
N LEU A 32 -33.03 12.67 -8.54
CA LEU A 32 -33.80 13.42 -9.52
C LEU A 32 -32.91 14.03 -10.61
N LEU A 33 -31.76 14.53 -10.25
CA LEU A 33 -30.80 15.10 -11.20
C LEU A 33 -30.26 14.03 -12.17
N THR A 34 -29.97 12.83 -11.68
CA THR A 34 -29.50 11.71 -12.53
C THR A 34 -30.57 11.19 -13.48
N ARG A 35 -31.86 11.35 -13.14
CA ARG A 35 -33.03 10.93 -13.92
C ARG A 35 -33.59 12.02 -14.84
N PHE A 36 -33.01 13.23 -14.81
CA PHE A 36 -33.53 14.35 -15.59
C PHE A 36 -33.41 14.07 -17.09
N GLU A 37 -34.54 14.09 -17.82
CA GLU A 37 -34.63 13.71 -19.24
C GLU A 37 -33.70 14.52 -20.16
N GLY A 38 -33.40 15.78 -19.81
CA GLY A 38 -32.44 16.62 -20.51
C GLY A 38 -30.99 16.12 -20.47
N LEU A 39 -30.68 15.19 -19.54
CA LEU A 39 -29.37 14.54 -19.39
C LEU A 39 -29.39 13.08 -19.87
N ALA A 40 -30.56 12.46 -19.97
CA ALA A 40 -30.71 11.03 -20.29
C ALA A 40 -30.13 10.65 -21.66
N ASN A 41 -30.12 11.59 -22.63
CA ASN A 41 -29.59 11.38 -23.99
C ASN A 41 -28.13 11.80 -24.17
N ARG A 42 -27.43 12.21 -23.10
CA ARG A 42 -26.01 12.61 -23.16
C ARG A 42 -25.12 11.50 -22.61
N ARG A 43 -23.95 11.32 -23.21
CA ARG A 43 -22.91 10.37 -22.77
C ARG A 43 -22.25 10.75 -21.41
N PHE A 44 -22.81 11.72 -20.67
CA PHE A 44 -22.26 12.22 -19.43
C PHE A 44 -23.16 11.85 -18.26
N ARG A 45 -22.60 11.20 -17.27
CA ARG A 45 -23.24 10.97 -15.98
C ARG A 45 -22.93 12.16 -15.07
N VAL A 46 -23.96 12.86 -14.61
CA VAL A 46 -23.83 13.96 -13.65
C VAL A 46 -23.99 13.37 -12.24
N GLU A 47 -22.99 13.54 -11.41
CA GLU A 47 -23.05 13.17 -9.99
C GLU A 47 -23.02 14.43 -9.14
N MET A 48 -23.87 14.47 -8.10
CA MET A 48 -23.90 15.55 -7.13
C MET A 48 -23.20 15.09 -5.85
N ILE A 49 -22.17 15.84 -5.44
CA ILE A 49 -21.39 15.56 -4.24
C ILE A 49 -21.51 16.76 -3.30
N ALA A 50 -21.84 16.52 -2.03
CA ALA A 50 -21.99 17.56 -1.04
C ALA A 50 -21.03 17.41 0.15
N GLY A 51 -20.48 18.54 0.60
CA GLY A 51 -19.94 18.68 1.94
C GLY A 51 -20.89 19.50 2.79
N ILE A 52 -21.12 19.09 4.01
CA ILE A 52 -22.12 19.67 4.91
C ILE A 52 -21.41 20.12 6.18
N TYR A 53 -21.49 21.41 6.48
CA TYR A 53 -21.14 21.97 7.78
C TYR A 53 -22.43 22.23 8.58
N LEU A 54 -22.53 21.65 9.77
CA LEU A 54 -23.70 21.81 10.66
C LEU A 54 -23.47 22.94 11.65
N VAL A 55 -24.42 23.85 11.76
CA VAL A 55 -24.49 24.88 12.79
C VAL A 55 -25.55 24.42 13.79
N GLU A 56 -25.11 23.87 14.90
CA GLU A 56 -26.02 23.32 15.93
C GLU A 56 -26.29 24.35 17.03
N ARG A 57 -25.32 25.21 17.32
CA ARG A 57 -25.39 26.21 18.38
C ARG A 57 -24.98 27.58 17.83
N PRO A 58 -25.44 28.69 18.47
CA PRO A 58 -25.07 30.03 18.05
C PRO A 58 -23.56 30.29 18.00
N GLU A 59 -22.79 29.66 18.91
CA GLU A 59 -21.32 29.72 18.95
C GLU A 59 -20.62 29.00 17.79
N ASP A 60 -21.32 28.11 17.09
CA ASP A 60 -20.81 27.42 15.91
C ASP A 60 -20.93 28.27 14.62
N ILE A 61 -21.57 29.46 14.73
CA ILE A 61 -21.67 30.42 13.63
C ILE A 61 -20.30 31.07 13.42
N LEU A 62 -19.71 30.79 12.27
CA LEU A 62 -18.45 31.34 11.85
C LEU A 62 -18.65 32.39 10.76
N SER A 63 -17.56 32.96 10.25
CA SER A 63 -17.63 33.72 9.02
C SER A 63 -18.15 32.86 7.86
N ILE A 64 -18.74 33.45 6.84
CA ILE A 64 -19.25 32.72 5.67
C ILE A 64 -18.12 31.97 5.00
N ASP A 65 -16.94 32.57 4.90
CA ASP A 65 -15.76 31.94 4.29
C ASP A 65 -15.31 30.71 5.07
N ASP A 66 -15.25 30.78 6.41
CA ASP A 66 -14.89 29.63 7.25
C ASP A 66 -15.91 28.50 7.16
N MET A 67 -17.21 28.81 7.12
CA MET A 67 -18.26 27.80 6.95
C MET A 67 -18.19 27.12 5.57
N LEU A 68 -17.92 27.89 4.52
CA LEU A 68 -17.72 27.37 3.18
C LEU A 68 -16.46 26.49 3.10
N ASP A 69 -15.37 26.91 3.70
CA ASP A 69 -14.12 26.15 3.73
C ASP A 69 -14.30 24.81 4.44
N ARG A 70 -15.03 24.79 5.56
CA ARG A 70 -15.36 23.55 6.27
C ARG A 70 -16.24 22.63 5.42
N ALA A 71 -17.28 23.16 4.78
CA ALA A 71 -18.13 22.38 3.88
C ALA A 71 -17.34 21.85 2.66
N ASN A 72 -16.47 22.69 2.06
CA ASN A 72 -15.60 22.27 0.95
C ASN A 72 -14.61 21.16 1.36
N LEU A 73 -14.09 21.23 2.59
CA LEU A 73 -13.20 20.21 3.12
C LEU A 73 -13.92 18.85 3.24
N ALA A 74 -15.14 18.86 3.77
CA ALA A 74 -15.98 17.66 3.81
C ALA A 74 -16.33 17.13 2.40
N GLN A 75 -16.64 18.03 1.43
CA GLN A 75 -16.89 17.62 0.05
C GLN A 75 -15.67 16.94 -0.58
N LYS A 76 -14.48 17.50 -0.39
CA LYS A 76 -13.23 16.95 -0.93
C LYS A 76 -12.93 15.54 -0.38
N SER A 77 -13.28 15.24 0.87
CA SER A 77 -13.05 13.94 1.50
C SER A 77 -13.79 12.79 0.80
N VAL A 78 -14.91 13.08 0.13
CA VAL A 78 -15.72 12.06 -0.57
C VAL A 78 -15.68 12.13 -2.09
N LYS A 79 -15.06 13.18 -2.66
CA LYS A 79 -15.06 13.41 -4.12
C LYS A 79 -14.48 12.26 -4.93
N HIS A 80 -13.59 11.45 -4.34
CA HIS A 80 -12.91 10.34 -5.00
C HIS A 80 -13.34 8.96 -4.46
N LEU A 81 -14.31 8.93 -3.54
CA LEU A 81 -14.83 7.68 -2.99
C LEU A 81 -16.03 7.19 -3.79
N SER A 82 -15.91 6.00 -4.37
CA SER A 82 -17.04 5.36 -5.05
C SER A 82 -18.18 5.09 -4.06
N GLY A 83 -19.36 5.64 -4.34
CA GLY A 83 -20.58 5.37 -3.58
C GLY A 83 -20.99 6.44 -2.55
N SER A 84 -20.08 7.26 -2.05
CA SER A 84 -20.43 8.33 -1.10
C SER A 84 -20.75 9.63 -1.81
N LYS A 85 -21.98 10.11 -1.66
CA LYS A 85 -22.44 11.35 -2.30
C LYS A 85 -22.32 12.58 -1.39
N TYR A 86 -22.06 12.40 -0.11
CA TYR A 86 -21.93 13.50 0.84
C TYR A 86 -21.01 13.15 2.00
N ALA A 87 -20.48 14.17 2.66
CA ALA A 87 -19.81 14.07 3.96
C ALA A 87 -20.25 15.21 4.89
N LEU A 88 -20.34 14.89 6.18
CA LEU A 88 -20.46 15.86 7.25
C LEU A 88 -19.05 16.32 7.67
N TYR A 89 -18.87 17.62 7.82
CA TYR A 89 -17.61 18.15 8.35
C TYR A 89 -17.37 17.69 9.78
N SER A 90 -16.15 17.34 10.09
CA SER A 90 -15.67 17.16 11.46
C SER A 90 -14.32 17.86 11.67
N GLU A 91 -14.00 18.20 12.90
CA GLU A 91 -12.70 18.80 13.25
C GLU A 91 -11.54 17.82 12.99
N GLU A 92 -11.79 16.51 13.01
CA GLU A 92 -10.82 15.47 12.64
C GLU A 92 -10.40 15.60 11.18
N MET A 93 -11.34 15.92 10.26
CA MET A 93 -11.01 16.17 8.85
C MET A 93 -10.06 17.35 8.70
N ARG A 94 -10.30 18.42 9.46
CA ARG A 94 -9.41 19.60 9.45
C ARG A 94 -8.03 19.26 9.99
N LYS A 95 -7.97 18.56 11.12
CA LYS A 95 -6.71 18.09 11.71
C LYS A 95 -5.94 17.23 10.74
N ARG A 96 -6.62 16.31 10.04
CA ARG A 96 -6.02 15.43 9.03
C ARG A 96 -5.39 16.23 7.89
N VAL A 97 -6.10 17.21 7.32
CA VAL A 97 -5.56 18.05 6.23
C VAL A 97 -4.37 18.89 6.69
N LEU A 98 -4.41 19.44 7.91
CA LEU A 98 -3.28 20.19 8.47
C LEU A 98 -2.07 19.27 8.70
N TYR A 99 -2.31 18.06 9.16
CA TYR A 99 -1.28 17.05 9.35
C TYR A 99 -0.65 16.61 8.02
N GLU A 100 -1.46 16.33 6.99
CA GLU A 100 -0.97 16.01 5.65
C GLU A 100 -0.12 17.14 5.05
N LYS A 101 -0.59 18.41 5.16
CA LYS A 101 0.19 19.56 4.72
C LYS A 101 1.51 19.73 5.48
N ASN A 102 1.51 19.42 6.77
CA ASN A 102 2.72 19.44 7.58
C ASN A 102 3.72 18.37 7.11
N ILE A 103 3.26 17.16 6.78
CA ILE A 103 4.07 16.10 6.17
C ILE A 103 4.66 16.57 4.83
N GLU A 104 3.82 17.10 3.93
CA GLU A 104 4.25 17.56 2.61
C GLU A 104 5.31 18.69 2.69
N SER A 105 5.18 19.57 3.67
CA SER A 105 6.11 20.70 3.81
C SER A 105 7.53 20.30 4.27
N CYS A 106 7.72 19.11 4.82
CA CYS A 106 9.02 18.67 5.35
C CYS A 106 9.59 17.42 4.67
N MET A 107 8.87 16.77 3.74
CA MET A 107 9.25 15.49 3.15
C MET A 107 10.63 15.51 2.46
N GLU A 108 10.93 16.56 1.68
CA GLU A 108 12.22 16.67 0.98
C GLU A 108 13.38 16.91 1.96
N GLU A 109 13.14 17.72 3.01
CA GLU A 109 14.15 17.95 4.05
C GLU A 109 14.37 16.68 4.87
N ALA A 110 13.32 15.95 5.20
CA ALA A 110 13.38 14.68 5.90
C ALA A 110 14.23 13.64 5.13
N LEU A 111 14.07 13.58 3.80
CA LEU A 111 14.88 12.70 2.96
C LEU A 111 16.36 13.10 2.98
N ARG A 112 16.66 14.39 2.84
CA ARG A 112 18.04 14.91 2.93
C ARG A 112 18.68 14.69 4.29
N ASN A 113 17.91 14.83 5.36
CA ASN A 113 18.36 14.64 6.74
C ASN A 113 18.42 13.17 7.19
N ARG A 114 18.08 12.22 6.28
CA ARG A 114 18.03 10.78 6.57
C ARG A 114 17.09 10.42 7.73
N GLU A 115 15.93 11.09 7.82
CA GLU A 115 14.91 10.77 8.81
C GLU A 115 14.13 9.49 8.45
N PHE A 116 14.21 9.06 7.17
CA PHE A 116 13.70 7.76 6.75
C PHE A 116 14.74 6.68 7.06
N CYS A 117 14.31 5.65 7.75
CA CYS A 117 15.13 4.51 8.12
C CYS A 117 14.47 3.20 7.67
N LEU A 118 15.28 2.13 7.57
CA LEU A 118 14.80 0.83 7.16
C LEU A 118 14.63 -0.09 8.37
N HIS A 119 13.51 -0.78 8.41
CA HIS A 119 13.28 -1.93 9.25
C HIS A 119 13.24 -3.17 8.36
N LEU A 120 13.70 -4.30 8.88
CA LEU A 120 13.60 -5.58 8.21
C LEU A 120 12.64 -6.50 8.97
N GLN A 121 11.79 -7.18 8.24
CA GLN A 121 10.96 -8.24 8.78
C GLN A 121 11.38 -9.58 8.17
N PRO A 122 11.75 -10.59 8.97
CA PRO A 122 12.21 -11.87 8.47
C PRO A 122 11.09 -12.62 7.76
N GLN A 123 11.46 -13.26 6.65
CA GLN A 123 10.68 -14.25 5.94
C GLN A 123 11.30 -15.62 6.21
N VAL A 124 10.52 -16.55 6.75
CA VAL A 124 11.00 -17.82 7.28
C VAL A 124 10.51 -18.97 6.43
N ASP A 125 11.43 -19.79 5.93
CA ASP A 125 11.13 -21.01 5.18
C ASP A 125 10.61 -22.10 6.13
N ILE A 126 9.32 -22.36 6.05
CA ILE A 126 8.66 -23.34 6.91
C ILE A 126 8.73 -24.76 6.37
N GLN A 127 9.27 -24.99 5.18
CA GLN A 127 9.44 -26.32 4.60
C GLN A 127 10.82 -26.92 4.95
N HIS A 128 11.83 -26.06 5.22
CA HIS A 128 13.22 -26.48 5.45
C HIS A 128 13.73 -26.05 6.82
N GLY A 129 13.00 -26.43 7.89
CA GLY A 129 13.45 -26.29 9.27
C GLY A 129 13.38 -24.89 9.86
N ASP A 130 12.48 -24.06 9.38
CA ASP A 130 12.27 -22.69 9.81
C ASP A 130 13.52 -21.78 9.64
N ALA A 131 14.27 -22.03 8.56
CA ALA A 131 15.43 -21.25 8.18
C ALA A 131 15.04 -19.87 7.64
N LEU A 132 15.93 -18.89 7.76
CA LEU A 132 15.71 -17.55 7.23
C LEU A 132 15.71 -17.59 5.68
N PHE A 133 14.58 -17.35 5.05
CA PHE A 133 14.41 -17.31 3.59
C PHE A 133 14.87 -15.99 2.99
N GLY A 134 14.61 -14.87 3.68
CA GLY A 134 14.91 -13.51 3.28
C GLY A 134 14.37 -12.51 4.30
N ALA A 135 14.28 -11.26 3.92
CA ALA A 135 13.62 -10.25 4.72
C ALA A 135 12.96 -9.17 3.85
N GLU A 136 11.80 -8.67 4.28
CA GLU A 136 11.17 -7.51 3.66
C GLU A 136 11.71 -6.22 4.24
N VAL A 137 12.01 -5.27 3.35
CA VAL A 137 12.44 -3.92 3.66
C VAL A 137 11.22 -3.04 3.85
N LEU A 138 11.04 -2.55 5.05
CA LEU A 138 9.93 -1.70 5.45
C LEU A 138 10.44 -0.33 5.87
N VAL A 139 10.11 0.69 5.08
CA VAL A 139 10.47 2.08 5.41
C VAL A 139 9.75 2.55 6.67
N ARG A 140 10.46 3.31 7.49
CA ARG A 140 9.95 4.00 8.66
C ARG A 140 10.41 5.46 8.61
N TRP A 141 9.61 6.36 9.12
CA TRP A 141 10.00 7.77 9.23
C TRP A 141 10.10 8.15 10.70
N GLU A 142 11.33 8.31 11.18
CA GLU A 142 11.62 8.79 12.53
C GLU A 142 11.78 10.30 12.49
N ARG A 143 10.73 11.01 12.87
CA ARG A 143 10.67 12.47 12.73
C ARG A 143 11.13 13.13 14.04
N PRO A 144 12.18 13.98 14.00
CA PRO A 144 12.68 14.66 15.20
C PRO A 144 11.59 15.46 15.92
N GLY A 145 11.42 15.22 17.21
CA GLY A 145 10.40 15.89 18.03
C GLY A 145 8.95 15.38 17.87
N TYR A 146 8.69 14.49 16.92
CA TYR A 146 7.36 13.91 16.67
C TYR A 146 7.32 12.39 16.86
N GLY A 147 8.49 11.73 16.82
CA GLY A 147 8.59 10.26 16.89
C GLY A 147 8.33 9.56 15.56
N MET A 148 7.90 8.31 15.63
CA MET A 148 7.68 7.46 14.47
C MET A 148 6.36 7.83 13.74
N VAL A 149 6.47 8.25 12.48
CA VAL A 149 5.31 8.51 11.59
C VAL A 149 4.93 7.21 10.91
N SER A 150 3.63 6.90 10.91
CA SER A 150 3.11 5.67 10.29
C SER A 150 3.27 5.67 8.77
N PRO A 151 3.73 4.59 8.13
CA PRO A 151 3.72 4.44 6.67
C PRO A 151 2.35 4.72 6.04
N GLY A 152 1.26 4.31 6.70
CA GLY A 152 -0.10 4.60 6.26
C GLY A 152 -0.47 6.09 6.21
N ASP A 153 0.30 6.94 6.87
CA ASP A 153 0.09 8.39 6.85
C ASP A 153 0.87 9.09 5.73
N PHE A 154 2.08 8.64 5.40
CA PHE A 154 2.92 9.34 4.42
C PHE A 154 2.98 8.66 3.04
N ILE A 155 2.94 7.33 2.94
CA ILE A 155 3.03 6.63 1.65
C ILE A 155 1.89 7.04 0.69
N PRO A 156 0.58 7.00 1.09
CA PRO A 156 -0.49 7.43 0.19
C PRO A 156 -0.39 8.90 -0.20
N LEU A 157 0.17 9.75 0.67
CA LEU A 157 0.40 11.15 0.40
C LEU A 157 1.51 11.34 -0.64
N PHE A 158 2.64 10.63 -0.48
CA PHE A 158 3.77 10.67 -1.40
C PHE A 158 3.44 10.08 -2.76
N GLU A 159 2.56 9.08 -2.82
CA GLU A 159 2.01 8.59 -4.08
C GLU A 159 1.15 9.64 -4.79
N ARG A 160 0.33 10.42 -4.05
CA ARG A 160 -0.50 11.47 -4.64
C ARG A 160 0.30 12.63 -5.21
N ASN A 161 1.39 13.02 -4.55
CA ASN A 161 2.22 14.17 -4.96
C ASN A 161 3.46 13.79 -5.78
N GLY A 162 3.75 12.49 -5.95
CA GLY A 162 4.85 11.98 -6.76
C GLY A 162 6.18 11.80 -6.02
N PHE A 163 6.31 12.26 -4.77
CA PHE A 163 7.53 12.14 -3.98
C PHE A 163 7.92 10.68 -3.67
N ILE A 164 6.97 9.76 -3.80
CA ILE A 164 7.23 8.32 -3.61
C ILE A 164 8.36 7.81 -4.49
N VAL A 165 8.58 8.39 -5.68
CA VAL A 165 9.65 7.99 -6.62
C VAL A 165 11.04 8.22 -6.02
N ASP A 166 11.22 9.33 -5.29
CA ASP A 166 12.48 9.63 -4.63
C ASP A 166 12.65 8.79 -3.37
N LEU A 167 11.56 8.55 -2.64
CA LEU A 167 11.58 7.67 -1.46
C LEU A 167 11.90 6.23 -1.85
N ASP A 168 11.27 5.66 -2.87
CA ASP A 168 11.51 4.29 -3.33
C ASP A 168 12.99 4.11 -3.73
N ALA A 169 13.55 5.06 -4.48
CA ALA A 169 14.95 5.02 -4.88
C ALA A 169 15.90 5.12 -3.67
N PHE A 170 15.59 5.95 -2.67
CA PHE A 170 16.34 6.04 -1.42
C PHE A 170 16.29 4.71 -0.65
N VAL A 171 15.09 4.13 -0.46
CA VAL A 171 14.90 2.85 0.21
C VAL A 171 15.70 1.73 -0.46
N PHE A 172 15.63 1.67 -1.79
CA PHE A 172 16.36 0.69 -2.58
C PHE A 172 17.88 0.88 -2.46
N GLU A 173 18.39 2.12 -2.51
CA GLU A 173 19.80 2.40 -2.32
C GLU A 173 20.31 2.04 -0.93
N GLU A 174 19.56 2.34 0.14
CA GLU A 174 19.89 1.96 1.52
C GLU A 174 19.87 0.43 1.71
N ALA A 175 18.94 -0.27 1.05
CA ALA A 175 18.91 -1.75 1.05
C ALA A 175 20.17 -2.33 0.38
N CYS A 176 20.60 -1.79 -0.77
CA CYS A 176 21.86 -2.16 -1.43
C CYS A 176 23.07 -1.88 -0.55
N ALA A 177 23.15 -0.71 0.08
CA ALA A 177 24.22 -0.35 1.00
C ALA A 177 24.31 -1.32 2.21
N TYR A 178 23.17 -1.71 2.74
CA TYR A 178 23.11 -2.71 3.82
C TYR A 178 23.66 -4.07 3.38
N LEU A 179 23.23 -4.58 2.21
CA LEU A 179 23.73 -5.86 1.67
C LEU A 179 25.25 -5.82 1.41
N ALA A 180 25.76 -4.74 0.83
CA ALA A 180 27.20 -4.55 0.62
C ALA A 180 27.98 -4.54 1.94
N SER A 181 27.46 -3.87 2.97
CA SER A 181 28.01 -3.88 4.32
C SER A 181 28.04 -5.28 4.93
N ARG A 182 26.98 -6.06 4.75
CA ARG A 182 26.93 -7.48 5.20
C ARG A 182 28.03 -8.31 4.52
N GLY A 183 28.11 -8.22 3.17
CA GLY A 183 29.11 -8.93 2.39
C GLY A 183 30.55 -8.61 2.83
N SER A 184 30.85 -7.31 3.06
CA SER A 184 32.18 -6.89 3.53
C SER A 184 32.57 -7.44 4.93
N ARG A 185 31.58 -7.77 5.75
CA ARG A 185 31.75 -8.39 7.08
C ARG A 185 31.74 -9.91 7.04
N GLY A 186 31.56 -10.52 5.86
CA GLY A 186 31.51 -11.98 5.70
C GLY A 186 30.26 -12.63 6.31
N LEU A 187 29.16 -11.88 6.44
CA LEU A 187 27.88 -12.42 6.90
C LEU A 187 27.22 -13.25 5.78
N PRO A 188 26.37 -14.23 6.14
CA PRO A 188 25.65 -15.04 5.15
C PRO A 188 24.88 -14.17 4.15
N PRO A 189 24.74 -14.61 2.89
CA PRO A 189 23.86 -13.95 1.93
C PRO A 189 22.45 -13.80 2.47
N LEU A 190 21.83 -12.65 2.24
CA LEU A 190 20.46 -12.36 2.64
C LEU A 190 19.72 -11.78 1.45
N ARG A 191 18.59 -12.39 1.08
CA ARG A 191 17.70 -11.81 0.08
C ARG A 191 16.85 -10.72 0.74
N LEU A 192 16.77 -9.57 0.06
CA LEU A 192 15.88 -8.48 0.49
C LEU A 192 14.80 -8.25 -0.55
N SER A 193 13.55 -8.21 -0.12
CA SER A 193 12.44 -7.74 -0.91
C SER A 193 12.14 -6.27 -0.60
N VAL A 194 11.90 -5.49 -1.65
CA VAL A 194 11.71 -4.04 -1.58
C VAL A 194 10.45 -3.65 -2.33
N ASN A 195 9.56 -2.96 -1.65
CA ASN A 195 8.35 -2.42 -2.24
C ASN A 195 8.67 -1.33 -3.27
N VAL A 196 8.00 -1.36 -4.42
CA VAL A 196 8.16 -0.37 -5.49
C VAL A 196 6.80 0.17 -5.90
N SER A 197 6.67 1.49 -5.90
CA SER A 197 5.43 2.15 -6.27
C SER A 197 5.15 2.10 -7.78
N ARG A 198 3.87 2.20 -8.13
CA ARG A 198 3.46 2.33 -9.53
C ARG A 198 4.10 3.52 -10.24
N LEU A 199 4.30 4.63 -9.51
CA LEU A 199 4.90 5.83 -10.09
C LEU A 199 6.37 5.63 -10.41
N SER A 200 7.11 4.89 -9.59
CA SER A 200 8.51 4.52 -9.87
C SER A 200 8.61 3.64 -11.11
N ILE A 201 7.77 2.61 -11.21
CA ILE A 201 7.73 1.71 -12.38
C ILE A 201 7.36 2.46 -13.67
N ALA A 202 6.52 3.47 -13.58
CA ALA A 202 6.11 4.26 -14.74
C ALA A 202 7.20 5.22 -15.25
N GLN A 203 8.32 5.38 -14.53
CA GLN A 203 9.49 6.12 -15.04
C GLN A 203 10.17 5.33 -16.16
N GLY A 204 10.43 5.99 -17.28
CA GLY A 204 11.02 5.33 -18.46
C GLY A 204 12.43 4.76 -18.23
N ASP A 205 13.13 5.23 -17.21
CA ASP A 205 14.48 4.83 -16.83
C ASP A 205 14.53 3.93 -15.58
N PHE A 206 13.39 3.46 -15.09
CA PHE A 206 13.27 2.69 -13.84
C PHE A 206 14.30 1.55 -13.74
N LEU A 207 14.31 0.64 -14.71
CA LEU A 207 15.21 -0.52 -14.68
C LEU A 207 16.69 -0.11 -14.77
N ASP A 208 17.00 0.90 -15.57
CA ASP A 208 18.39 1.37 -15.72
C ASP A 208 18.87 2.04 -14.43
N ARG A 209 18.03 2.85 -13.80
CA ARG A 209 18.32 3.50 -12.50
C ARG A 209 18.56 2.48 -11.40
N TYR A 210 17.64 1.48 -11.24
CA TYR A 210 17.75 0.47 -10.19
C TYR A 210 18.95 -0.48 -10.45
N SER A 211 19.21 -0.84 -11.72
CA SER A 211 20.39 -1.62 -12.07
C SER A 211 21.68 -0.86 -11.74
N ALA A 212 21.77 0.43 -12.07
CA ALA A 212 22.92 1.26 -11.74
C ALA A 212 23.18 1.37 -10.24
N ILE A 213 22.12 1.49 -9.42
CA ILE A 213 22.25 1.48 -7.96
C ILE A 213 22.78 0.13 -7.48
N ARG A 214 22.19 -0.98 -7.92
CA ARG A 214 22.65 -2.33 -7.58
C ARG A 214 24.14 -2.53 -7.91
N ASP A 215 24.52 -2.17 -9.13
CA ASP A 215 25.89 -2.34 -9.65
C ASP A 215 26.90 -1.46 -8.89
N LYS A 216 26.50 -0.25 -8.48
CA LYS A 216 27.31 0.64 -7.63
C LYS A 216 27.74 -0.04 -6.33
N TYR A 217 26.86 -0.85 -5.73
CA TYR A 217 27.12 -1.56 -4.49
C TYR A 217 27.62 -3.00 -4.69
N GLY A 218 27.72 -3.48 -5.93
CA GLY A 218 28.22 -4.82 -6.26
C GLY A 218 27.33 -5.94 -5.73
N ILE A 219 26.01 -5.75 -5.74
CA ILE A 219 25.07 -6.74 -5.22
C ILE A 219 24.83 -7.84 -6.27
N ASP A 220 24.97 -9.08 -5.83
CA ASP A 220 24.78 -10.27 -6.67
C ASP A 220 23.35 -10.39 -7.20
N SER A 221 23.27 -11.01 -8.40
CA SER A 221 21.98 -11.30 -9.03
C SER A 221 21.09 -12.17 -8.11
N GLY A 222 19.83 -11.82 -8.03
CA GLY A 222 18.83 -12.55 -7.23
C GLY A 222 18.81 -12.22 -5.72
N MET A 223 19.70 -11.33 -5.25
CA MET A 223 19.68 -10.88 -3.84
C MET A 223 18.64 -9.79 -3.58
N LEU A 224 18.13 -9.16 -4.64
CA LEU A 224 17.10 -8.13 -4.56
C LEU A 224 15.83 -8.60 -5.28
N GLU A 225 14.71 -8.51 -4.56
CA GLU A 225 13.38 -8.82 -5.04
C GLU A 225 12.54 -7.54 -5.04
N LEU A 226 11.89 -7.25 -6.17
CA LEU A 226 11.03 -6.06 -6.31
C LEU A 226 9.58 -6.47 -6.12
N GLU A 227 8.93 -5.89 -5.11
CA GLU A 227 7.54 -6.17 -4.76
C GLU A 227 6.60 -5.15 -5.40
N CYS A 228 5.57 -5.64 -6.05
CA CYS A 228 4.55 -4.84 -6.72
C CYS A 228 3.16 -5.32 -6.29
N THR A 229 2.27 -4.39 -5.94
CA THR A 229 0.91 -4.75 -5.54
C THR A 229 0.05 -5.20 -6.70
N GLU A 230 -0.92 -6.09 -6.44
CA GLU A 230 -1.91 -6.56 -7.40
C GLU A 230 -2.62 -5.40 -8.16
N THR A 231 -2.98 -4.34 -7.45
CA THR A 231 -3.70 -3.19 -8.02
C THR A 231 -2.91 -2.48 -9.13
N MET A 232 -1.58 -2.53 -9.07
CA MET A 232 -0.71 -1.92 -10.09
C MET A 232 -0.84 -2.65 -11.43
N VAL A 233 -0.95 -3.96 -11.39
CA VAL A 233 -1.04 -4.84 -12.55
C VAL A 233 -2.32 -4.58 -13.34
N ILE A 234 -3.45 -4.43 -12.66
CA ILE A 234 -4.77 -4.25 -13.27
C ILE A 234 -4.83 -2.96 -14.11
N ARG A 235 -4.13 -1.91 -13.69
CA ARG A 235 -4.21 -0.59 -14.34
C ARG A 235 -3.40 -0.48 -15.64
N ASN A 236 -2.30 -1.22 -15.76
CA ASN A 236 -1.46 -1.23 -16.97
C ASN A 236 -0.76 -2.58 -17.16
N PHE A 237 -1.53 -3.58 -17.50
CA PHE A 237 -1.08 -4.96 -17.62
C PHE A 237 0.08 -5.15 -18.62
N ALA A 238 0.04 -4.45 -19.77
CA ALA A 238 1.06 -4.59 -20.79
C ALA A 238 2.45 -4.13 -20.29
N LEU A 239 2.50 -2.93 -19.70
CA LEU A 239 3.75 -2.39 -19.13
C LEU A 239 4.27 -3.29 -18.01
N PHE A 240 3.40 -3.76 -17.14
CA PHE A 240 3.79 -4.64 -16.04
C PHE A 240 4.34 -5.98 -16.52
N ARG A 241 3.71 -6.60 -17.51
CA ARG A 241 4.19 -7.85 -18.12
C ARG A 241 5.59 -7.68 -18.75
N GLU A 242 5.81 -6.58 -19.48
CA GLU A 242 7.13 -6.28 -20.06
C GLU A 242 8.19 -6.07 -18.99
N LEU A 243 7.85 -5.35 -17.91
CA LEU A 243 8.73 -5.16 -16.77
C LEU A 243 9.11 -6.49 -16.11
N MET A 244 8.12 -7.32 -15.75
CA MET A 244 8.38 -8.62 -15.11
C MET A 244 9.25 -9.53 -15.98
N ALA A 245 9.05 -9.54 -17.29
CA ALA A 245 9.89 -10.29 -18.22
C ALA A 245 11.34 -9.77 -18.29
N ALA A 246 11.56 -8.48 -18.03
CA ALA A 246 12.90 -7.87 -18.09
C ALA A 246 13.69 -8.02 -16.77
N LEU A 247 13.03 -8.15 -15.61
CA LEU A 247 13.68 -8.21 -14.30
C LEU A 247 14.78 -9.27 -14.19
N PRO A 248 14.57 -10.55 -14.61
CA PRO A 248 15.60 -11.57 -14.47
C PRO A 248 16.89 -11.24 -15.24
N SER A 249 16.77 -10.65 -16.45
CA SER A 249 17.94 -10.24 -17.25
C SER A 249 18.71 -9.09 -16.61
N ARG A 250 18.06 -8.34 -15.71
CA ARG A 250 18.66 -7.27 -14.91
C ARG A 250 19.08 -7.73 -13.52
N GLY A 251 19.01 -9.04 -13.23
CA GLY A 251 19.45 -9.64 -11.96
C GLY A 251 18.52 -9.39 -10.78
N PHE A 252 17.27 -9.03 -11.02
CA PHE A 252 16.24 -8.88 -10.00
C PHE A 252 15.28 -10.07 -9.99
N ARG A 253 14.73 -10.34 -8.81
CA ARG A 253 13.56 -11.19 -8.64
C ARG A 253 12.30 -10.34 -8.60
N SER A 254 11.17 -10.98 -8.82
CA SER A 254 9.85 -10.34 -8.81
C SER A 254 8.94 -10.93 -7.75
N ALA A 255 8.21 -10.10 -7.02
CA ALA A 255 7.14 -10.52 -6.13
C ALA A 255 5.86 -9.76 -6.42
N MET A 256 4.73 -10.45 -6.31
CA MET A 256 3.42 -9.83 -6.28
C MET A 256 2.90 -9.81 -4.86
N ASP A 257 2.62 -8.60 -4.38
CA ASP A 257 2.13 -8.34 -3.05
C ASP A 257 0.61 -8.17 -2.99
N ASP A 258 0.00 -8.37 -1.79
CA ASP A 258 -1.43 -8.22 -1.51
C ASP A 258 -2.34 -9.09 -2.40
N PHE A 259 -1.85 -10.26 -2.86
CA PHE A 259 -2.65 -11.10 -3.76
C PHE A 259 -3.96 -11.57 -3.11
N GLY A 260 -5.07 -11.30 -3.82
CA GLY A 260 -6.41 -11.68 -3.41
C GLY A 260 -7.22 -10.61 -2.70
N THR A 261 -6.64 -9.43 -2.44
CA THR A 261 -7.39 -8.27 -1.91
C THR A 261 -8.18 -7.53 -3.00
N GLY A 262 -7.89 -7.80 -4.27
CA GLY A 262 -8.50 -7.17 -5.44
C GLY A 262 -9.25 -8.17 -6.34
N TYR A 263 -9.52 -7.74 -7.58
CA TYR A 263 -10.15 -8.56 -8.62
C TYR A 263 -9.11 -9.25 -9.50
N SER A 264 -8.12 -9.94 -8.91
CA SER A 264 -7.13 -10.67 -9.68
C SER A 264 -7.79 -11.69 -10.59
N SER A 265 -7.57 -11.54 -11.87
CA SER A 265 -7.92 -12.63 -12.75
C SER A 265 -6.78 -13.67 -12.73
N LEU A 266 -7.11 -14.93 -12.52
CA LEU A 266 -6.16 -16.06 -12.68
C LEU A 266 -5.45 -16.03 -14.06
N ASN A 267 -6.07 -15.39 -15.05
CA ASN A 267 -5.47 -15.14 -16.36
C ASN A 267 -4.20 -14.28 -16.28
N MET A 268 -4.13 -13.38 -15.30
CA MET A 268 -2.95 -12.52 -15.11
C MET A 268 -1.74 -13.34 -14.68
N LEU A 269 -1.89 -14.23 -13.69
CA LEU A 269 -0.80 -15.10 -13.22
C LEU A 269 -0.30 -16.06 -14.29
N LYS A 270 -1.15 -16.44 -15.25
CA LYS A 270 -0.76 -17.28 -16.39
C LYS A 270 0.18 -16.56 -17.37
N GLU A 271 0.06 -15.23 -17.49
CA GLU A 271 0.78 -14.45 -18.49
C GLU A 271 2.03 -13.75 -17.95
N ILE A 272 2.17 -13.67 -16.60
CA ILE A 272 3.26 -12.97 -15.93
C ILE A 272 4.14 -13.99 -15.25
N ALA A 273 5.44 -13.99 -15.58
CA ALA A 273 6.43 -14.78 -14.85
C ALA A 273 6.80 -14.03 -13.56
N LEU A 274 6.40 -14.59 -12.43
CA LEU A 274 6.74 -14.11 -11.09
C LEU A 274 7.57 -15.15 -10.35
N ASP A 275 8.49 -14.69 -9.51
CA ASP A 275 9.27 -15.57 -8.63
C ASP A 275 8.51 -15.87 -7.34
N VAL A 276 7.79 -14.87 -6.81
CA VAL A 276 7.12 -14.97 -5.51
C VAL A 276 5.69 -14.43 -5.57
N LEU A 277 4.78 -15.11 -4.89
CA LEU A 277 3.41 -14.70 -4.65
C LEU A 277 3.20 -14.51 -3.14
N LYS A 278 2.92 -13.28 -2.68
CA LYS A 278 2.65 -12.95 -1.29
C LYS A 278 1.14 -13.01 -1.02
N LEU A 279 0.76 -13.71 0.03
CA LEU A 279 -0.64 -13.96 0.41
C LEU A 279 -0.98 -13.18 1.66
N ASP A 280 -1.89 -12.19 1.55
CA ASP A 280 -2.32 -11.33 2.66
C ASP A 280 -3.02 -12.13 3.78
N ILE A 281 -2.84 -11.66 5.02
CA ILE A 281 -3.51 -12.18 6.23
C ILE A 281 -5.05 -12.28 6.10
N ALA A 282 -5.67 -11.47 5.23
CA ALA A 282 -7.12 -11.53 5.02
C ALA A 282 -7.61 -12.93 4.68
N PHE A 283 -6.75 -13.77 4.08
CA PHE A 283 -7.03 -15.19 3.82
C PHE A 283 -6.95 -16.07 5.07
N PHE A 284 -6.36 -15.58 6.18
CA PHE A 284 -6.02 -16.39 7.37
C PHE A 284 -6.61 -15.85 8.67
N ARG A 285 -7.35 -14.73 8.64
CA ARG A 285 -7.82 -14.04 9.87
C ARG A 285 -8.63 -14.94 10.79
N ASP A 286 -9.45 -15.80 10.21
CA ASP A 286 -10.22 -16.78 10.99
C ASP A 286 -9.47 -18.13 10.96
N THR A 287 -8.61 -18.37 11.98
CA THR A 287 -7.92 -19.68 12.18
C THR A 287 -8.89 -20.85 12.33
N GLU A 288 -10.13 -20.56 12.71
CA GLU A 288 -11.28 -21.46 12.60
C GLU A 288 -11.92 -21.42 11.22
N GLY A 289 -11.26 -20.77 10.22
CA GLY A 289 -11.75 -20.55 8.87
C GLY A 289 -12.53 -21.73 8.32
N THR A 290 -13.63 -21.42 7.66
CA THR A 290 -14.51 -22.43 7.10
C THR A 290 -13.68 -23.36 6.20
N PRO A 291 -14.05 -24.65 6.06
CA PRO A 291 -13.39 -25.58 5.13
C PRO A 291 -13.23 -25.00 3.72
N ARG A 292 -14.11 -24.06 3.33
CA ARG A 292 -14.09 -23.38 2.04
C ARG A 292 -12.94 -22.36 1.94
N GLU A 293 -12.67 -21.58 2.98
CA GLU A 293 -11.56 -20.63 3.01
C GLU A 293 -10.21 -21.35 2.94
N ARG A 294 -10.05 -22.41 3.75
CA ARG A 294 -8.85 -23.27 3.70
C ARG A 294 -8.62 -23.86 2.31
N ALA A 295 -9.68 -24.37 1.65
CA ALA A 295 -9.59 -24.91 0.31
C ALA A 295 -9.19 -23.87 -0.74
N VAL A 296 -9.59 -22.59 -0.57
CA VAL A 296 -9.16 -21.50 -1.46
C VAL A 296 -7.67 -21.25 -1.31
N VAL A 297 -7.17 -21.10 -0.09
CA VAL A 297 -5.73 -20.86 0.18
C VAL A 297 -4.88 -22.00 -0.34
N GLU A 298 -5.27 -23.25 -0.05
CA GLU A 298 -4.59 -24.45 -0.55
C GLU A 298 -4.53 -24.44 -2.08
N SER A 299 -5.64 -24.13 -2.75
CA SER A 299 -5.70 -24.05 -4.21
C SER A 299 -4.77 -23.00 -4.78
N ILE A 300 -4.63 -21.83 -4.12
CA ILE A 300 -3.73 -20.75 -4.54
C ILE A 300 -2.27 -21.21 -4.38
N VAL A 301 -1.90 -21.81 -3.24
CA VAL A 301 -0.54 -22.29 -3.00
C VAL A 301 -0.16 -23.37 -4.01
N GLN A 302 -1.05 -24.33 -4.28
CA GLN A 302 -0.82 -25.38 -5.29
C GLN A 302 -0.69 -24.80 -6.70
N MET A 303 -1.50 -23.82 -7.06
CA MET A 303 -1.41 -23.14 -8.34
C MET A 303 -0.09 -22.37 -8.48
N ALA A 304 0.32 -21.60 -7.47
CA ALA A 304 1.59 -20.87 -7.48
C ALA A 304 2.76 -21.85 -7.69
N ARG A 305 2.77 -22.95 -6.95
CA ARG A 305 3.79 -24.02 -7.08
C ARG A 305 3.80 -24.64 -8.48
N ALA A 306 2.63 -24.91 -9.06
CA ALA A 306 2.52 -25.47 -10.42
C ALA A 306 3.03 -24.51 -11.49
N LEU A 307 2.99 -23.18 -11.23
CA LEU A 307 3.53 -22.14 -12.08
C LEU A 307 5.01 -21.81 -11.78
N GLY A 308 5.66 -22.55 -10.86
CA GLY A 308 7.07 -22.35 -10.50
C GLY A 308 7.32 -21.15 -9.58
N MET A 309 6.29 -20.62 -8.93
CA MET A 309 6.40 -19.52 -7.98
C MET A 309 6.54 -20.04 -6.55
N SER A 310 7.38 -19.39 -5.73
CA SER A 310 7.36 -19.51 -4.28
C SER A 310 6.17 -18.74 -3.69
N THR A 311 5.71 -19.16 -2.51
CA THR A 311 4.63 -18.44 -1.80
C THR A 311 5.12 -17.94 -0.46
N VAL A 312 4.77 -16.69 -0.11
CA VAL A 312 5.02 -16.10 1.21
C VAL A 312 3.68 -15.72 1.82
N ALA A 313 3.33 -16.30 2.95
CA ALA A 313 2.12 -15.93 3.68
C ALA A 313 2.44 -14.84 4.70
N GLU A 314 1.72 -13.72 4.63
CA GLU A 314 1.95 -12.54 5.45
C GLU A 314 1.02 -12.44 6.65
N GLY A 315 1.42 -11.67 7.66
CA GLY A 315 0.62 -11.36 8.82
C GLY A 315 0.31 -12.57 9.71
N VAL A 316 1.11 -13.63 9.65
CA VAL A 316 0.92 -14.83 10.46
C VAL A 316 1.29 -14.56 11.92
N GLU A 317 0.35 -14.86 12.84
CA GLU A 317 0.52 -14.56 14.26
C GLU A 317 0.37 -15.77 15.16
N LYS A 318 -0.19 -16.89 14.67
CA LYS A 318 -0.54 -18.08 15.46
C LYS A 318 0.11 -19.33 14.94
N GLN A 319 0.45 -20.26 15.86
CA GLN A 319 1.09 -21.53 15.54
C GLN A 319 0.22 -22.42 14.64
N GLU A 320 -1.10 -22.39 14.84
CA GLU A 320 -2.05 -23.17 14.02
C GLU A 320 -2.05 -22.72 12.55
N GLN A 321 -1.79 -21.43 12.31
CA GLN A 321 -1.63 -20.89 10.95
C GLN A 321 -0.35 -21.44 10.31
N VAL A 322 0.75 -21.47 11.06
CA VAL A 322 2.02 -22.05 10.58
C VAL A 322 1.85 -23.51 10.20
N GLU A 323 1.21 -24.31 11.05
CA GLU A 323 0.99 -25.75 10.80
C GLU A 323 0.12 -25.98 9.56
N PHE A 324 -0.94 -25.18 9.39
CA PHE A 324 -1.79 -25.24 8.21
C PHE A 324 -0.99 -24.90 6.94
N LEU A 325 -0.30 -23.74 6.93
CA LEU A 325 0.50 -23.30 5.79
C LEU A 325 1.60 -24.30 5.42
N ARG A 326 2.25 -24.89 6.42
CA ARG A 326 3.23 -25.96 6.23
C ARG A 326 2.60 -27.20 5.58
N SER A 327 1.41 -27.60 6.03
CA SER A 327 0.72 -28.78 5.52
C SER A 327 0.29 -28.67 4.05
N ILE A 328 0.00 -27.46 3.58
CA ILE A 328 -0.40 -27.19 2.19
C ILE A 328 0.78 -26.86 1.27
N GLY A 329 2.01 -26.84 1.79
CA GLY A 329 3.23 -26.59 1.03
C GLY A 329 3.53 -25.13 0.72
N CYS A 330 3.05 -24.16 1.56
CA CYS A 330 3.47 -22.77 1.48
C CYS A 330 4.98 -22.68 1.74
N SER A 331 5.71 -21.90 0.93
CA SER A 331 7.18 -21.89 0.98
C SER A 331 7.71 -21.15 2.21
N ALA A 332 7.22 -19.95 2.47
CA ALA A 332 7.71 -19.13 3.56
C ALA A 332 6.57 -18.37 4.26
N ILE A 333 6.87 -17.85 5.43
CA ILE A 333 5.96 -17.05 6.25
C ILE A 333 6.64 -15.77 6.67
N GLN A 334 5.86 -14.70 6.72
CA GLN A 334 6.20 -13.43 7.34
C GLN A 334 5.12 -13.07 8.35
N GLY A 335 5.50 -12.77 9.60
CA GLY A 335 4.51 -12.41 10.61
C GLY A 335 5.08 -12.27 12.02
N PHE A 336 4.23 -11.76 12.92
CA PHE A 336 4.61 -11.51 14.30
C PHE A 336 4.86 -12.78 15.11
N ILE A 337 4.48 -13.94 14.58
CA ILE A 337 4.82 -15.22 15.18
C ILE A 337 6.34 -15.43 15.26
N PHE A 338 7.10 -14.94 14.29
CA PHE A 338 8.55 -15.02 14.27
C PHE A 338 9.21 -13.71 14.74
N SER A 339 8.86 -12.57 14.12
CA SER A 339 9.38 -11.26 14.51
C SER A 339 8.51 -10.12 13.96
N ARG A 340 8.48 -9.04 14.73
CA ARG A 340 8.05 -7.74 14.21
C ARG A 340 9.15 -7.14 13.33
N PRO A 341 8.83 -6.17 12.44
CA PRO A 341 9.87 -5.41 11.74
C PRO A 341 10.85 -4.77 12.74
N VAL A 342 12.14 -5.00 12.55
CA VAL A 342 13.19 -4.48 13.44
C VAL A 342 14.14 -3.56 12.67
N PRO A 343 14.73 -2.53 13.32
CA PRO A 343 15.76 -1.70 12.71
C PRO A 343 16.93 -2.53 12.15
N LEU A 344 17.57 -2.06 11.07
CA LEU A 344 18.73 -2.73 10.46
C LEU A 344 19.81 -3.14 11.49
N ALA A 345 20.08 -2.26 12.44
CA ALA A 345 21.10 -2.51 13.47
C ALA A 345 20.78 -3.69 14.40
N LEU A 346 19.52 -4.07 14.53
CA LEU A 346 19.06 -5.16 15.39
C LEU A 346 18.79 -6.45 14.61
N PHE A 347 18.71 -6.38 13.29
CA PHE A 347 18.28 -7.52 12.45
C PHE A 347 19.23 -8.72 12.59
N GLU A 348 20.54 -8.51 12.69
CA GLU A 348 21.51 -9.61 12.86
C GLU A 348 21.30 -10.40 14.14
N SER A 349 20.82 -9.76 15.21
CA SER A 349 20.48 -10.46 16.45
C SER A 349 19.22 -11.33 16.28
N VAL A 350 18.27 -10.89 15.45
CA VAL A 350 17.08 -11.65 15.10
C VAL A 350 17.45 -12.80 14.16
N GLU A 351 18.25 -12.51 13.13
CA GLU A 351 18.77 -13.50 12.19
C GLU A 351 19.46 -14.68 12.87
N ALA A 352 20.28 -14.39 13.89
CA ALA A 352 21.01 -15.42 14.65
C ALA A 352 20.09 -16.41 15.39
N SER A 353 18.82 -16.10 15.55
CA SER A 353 17.83 -17.00 16.15
C SER A 353 17.26 -18.03 15.16
N PHE A 354 17.51 -17.88 13.85
CA PHE A 354 17.05 -18.81 12.83
C PHE A 354 18.15 -19.77 12.41
N PRO A 355 17.81 -21.00 12.01
CA PRO A 355 18.74 -21.91 11.36
C PRO A 355 19.31 -21.30 10.07
N LEU A 356 20.53 -21.65 9.71
CA LEU A 356 21.11 -21.26 8.41
C LEU A 356 20.35 -21.94 7.27
N TYR A 357 19.98 -21.12 6.28
CA TYR A 357 19.37 -21.63 5.06
C TYR A 357 20.42 -22.41 4.24
N VAL A 358 20.14 -23.67 3.96
CA VAL A 358 20.96 -24.51 3.07
C VAL A 358 20.11 -24.81 1.84
N GLU A 359 20.47 -24.20 0.71
CA GLU A 359 19.85 -24.58 -0.57
C GLU A 359 20.08 -26.09 -0.84
N GLY A 360 18.98 -26.83 -0.92
CA GLY A 360 18.98 -28.27 -1.23
C GLY A 360 19.03 -28.56 -2.72
#